data_689d6b24d224acc8d047f8ea7b23b69b
#
_entry.id   689d6b24d224acc8d047f8ea7b23b69b
#
_cell.length_a   1.000
_cell.length_b   1.000
_cell.length_c   1.000
_cell.angle_alpha   90.00
_cell.angle_beta   90.00
_cell.angle_gamma   90.00
#
_symmetry.space_group_name_H-M   'P 1'
#
loop_
_entity.id
_entity.type
_entity.pdbx_description
1 polymer ?
#
loop_
_entity_poly.entity_id
_entity_poly.type
_entity_poly.pdbx_seq_one_letter_code
_entity_poly.pdbx_strand_id
1 'polypeptide(L)'
;MYTALYDARAVGDLVPPERVRTSFLQRFPLRDRAFRAYAPLYPRAFESFDLSAYDLVVSSTTAWAKGVIVRPDAVHVCYVNTVSRFVFDAERYVGGFGAGVLVRPLLRRLAAWDVRAAQRPTRLVANSRNVAARVRRWYGRDADVLPCPVDVDRFTQGAGNGDYYVVVSRLLPYKRIDLAIAACALAGVPLHVAGAGPDERRLKHLARGTRTTFHGAVDDAARNALVGDARAAILPGEEDFGLVPLEAAAAGRPTIAYAAGGALETIADGATGAFFREPDPRTLADAIRAFDPARYDPARLRAHAEEFRPERFVARLRAIVDGTTA
;
A
#
# COMPACT_ATOMS: atom_id res chain seq x y z
N MET A 1 -6.09 -6.00 -20.91
CA MET A 1 -6.09 -6.11 -19.43
C MET A 1 -7.43 -6.69 -18.95
N TYR A 2 -7.41 -7.58 -17.95
CA TYR A 2 -8.62 -8.13 -17.32
C TYR A 2 -8.75 -7.56 -15.91
N THR A 3 -9.94 -7.11 -15.54
CA THR A 3 -10.22 -6.57 -14.20
C THR A 3 -11.66 -6.83 -13.80
N ALA A 4 -11.95 -6.95 -12.51
CA ALA A 4 -13.32 -7.17 -12.06
C ALA A 4 -14.20 -5.95 -12.32
N LEU A 5 -13.68 -4.75 -12.03
CA LEU A 5 -14.33 -3.46 -12.23
C LEU A 5 -13.36 -2.48 -12.89
N TYR A 6 -13.86 -1.60 -13.71
CA TYR A 6 -13.08 -0.56 -14.37
C TYR A 6 -13.86 0.78 -14.33
N ASP A 7 -13.16 1.82 -13.91
CA ASP A 7 -13.64 3.21 -13.97
C ASP A 7 -12.68 4.04 -14.81
N ALA A 8 -13.10 4.42 -16.02
CA ALA A 8 -12.31 5.22 -16.94
C ALA A 8 -11.92 6.60 -16.38
N ARG A 9 -12.71 7.17 -15.46
CA ARG A 9 -12.41 8.46 -14.85
C ARG A 9 -11.24 8.37 -13.86
N ALA A 10 -11.04 7.18 -13.25
CA ALA A 10 -9.99 6.95 -12.28
C ALA A 10 -8.66 6.53 -12.92
N VAL A 11 -8.69 5.88 -14.10
CA VAL A 11 -7.51 5.24 -14.72
C VAL A 11 -7.32 5.61 -16.21
N GLY A 12 -8.16 6.48 -16.76
CA GLY A 12 -8.36 6.71 -18.19
C GLY A 12 -7.10 6.70 -19.07
N ASP A 13 -6.17 7.58 -18.77
CA ASP A 13 -4.97 7.75 -19.61
C ASP A 13 -3.95 6.61 -19.45
N LEU A 14 -3.99 5.89 -18.34
CA LEU A 14 -3.04 4.79 -18.08
C LEU A 14 -3.43 3.51 -18.83
N VAL A 15 -4.72 3.22 -18.93
CA VAL A 15 -5.23 2.02 -19.60
C VAL A 15 -6.49 2.36 -20.37
N PRO A 16 -6.41 2.50 -21.71
CA PRO A 16 -7.55 2.82 -22.54
C PRO A 16 -8.67 1.78 -22.45
N PRO A 17 -9.96 2.20 -22.46
CA PRO A 17 -11.11 1.30 -22.28
C PRO A 17 -11.14 0.11 -23.25
N GLU A 18 -10.72 0.32 -24.50
CA GLU A 18 -10.70 -0.71 -25.54
C GLU A 18 -9.73 -1.87 -25.26
N ARG A 19 -8.75 -1.63 -24.38
CA ARG A 19 -7.80 -2.67 -23.92
C ARG A 19 -8.24 -3.37 -22.64
N VAL A 20 -9.44 -3.03 -22.11
CA VAL A 20 -9.94 -3.55 -20.84
C VAL A 20 -11.09 -4.52 -21.07
N ARG A 21 -11.00 -5.70 -20.44
CA ARG A 21 -12.09 -6.66 -20.32
C ARG A 21 -12.51 -6.74 -18.86
N THR A 22 -13.77 -6.43 -18.58
CA THR A 22 -14.33 -6.43 -17.24
C THR A 22 -15.14 -7.69 -16.96
N SER A 23 -15.32 -8.02 -15.68
CA SER A 23 -16.20 -9.11 -15.27
C SER A 23 -17.68 -8.69 -15.33
N PHE A 24 -18.57 -9.66 -15.06
CA PHE A 24 -20.01 -9.40 -14.93
C PHE A 24 -20.35 -8.36 -13.85
N LEU A 25 -19.48 -8.16 -12.86
CA LEU A 25 -19.67 -7.16 -11.80
C LEU A 25 -19.72 -5.73 -12.32
N GLN A 26 -19.15 -5.46 -13.50
CA GLN A 26 -19.21 -4.15 -14.14
C GLN A 26 -20.64 -3.68 -14.40
N ARG A 27 -21.59 -4.60 -14.54
CA ARG A 27 -23.01 -4.31 -14.77
C ARG A 27 -23.83 -4.15 -13.50
N PHE A 28 -23.21 -4.35 -12.32
CA PHE A 28 -23.91 -4.28 -11.05
C PHE A 28 -24.18 -2.83 -10.63
N PRO A 29 -25.31 -2.56 -9.94
CA PRO A 29 -25.65 -1.21 -9.48
C PRO A 29 -24.67 -0.74 -8.41
N LEU A 30 -24.50 0.57 -8.26
CA LEU A 30 -23.67 1.20 -7.23
C LEU A 30 -22.21 0.66 -7.17
N ARG A 31 -21.68 0.12 -8.27
CA ARG A 31 -20.35 -0.49 -8.33
C ARG A 31 -19.24 0.44 -7.81
N ASP A 32 -19.38 1.74 -8.03
CA ASP A 32 -18.38 2.73 -7.64
C ASP A 32 -18.40 3.01 -6.13
N ARG A 33 -19.54 2.78 -5.47
CA ARG A 33 -19.73 3.05 -4.03
C ARG A 33 -19.79 1.76 -3.18
N ALA A 34 -20.42 0.71 -3.72
CA ALA A 34 -20.69 -0.54 -3.00
C ALA A 34 -19.78 -1.70 -3.41
N PHE A 35 -18.66 -1.47 -4.11
CA PHE A 35 -17.76 -2.53 -4.62
C PHE A 35 -17.32 -3.51 -3.53
N ARG A 36 -17.18 -3.06 -2.28
CA ARG A 36 -16.81 -3.94 -1.16
C ARG A 36 -17.92 -4.91 -0.76
N ALA A 37 -19.18 -4.54 -0.95
CA ALA A 37 -20.31 -5.42 -0.68
C ALA A 37 -20.35 -6.62 -1.65
N TYR A 38 -19.72 -6.50 -2.81
CA TYR A 38 -19.58 -7.58 -3.79
C TYR A 38 -18.44 -8.56 -3.48
N ALA A 39 -17.76 -8.43 -2.32
CA ALA A 39 -16.65 -9.31 -1.92
C ALA A 39 -16.95 -10.81 -2.14
N PRO A 40 -18.14 -11.36 -1.85
CA PRO A 40 -18.45 -12.76 -2.08
C PRO A 40 -18.46 -13.20 -3.55
N LEU A 41 -18.61 -12.26 -4.47
CA LEU A 41 -18.74 -12.52 -5.91
C LEU A 41 -17.42 -12.39 -6.66
N TYR A 42 -16.42 -11.71 -6.10
CA TYR A 42 -15.11 -11.55 -6.75
C TYR A 42 -14.40 -12.86 -7.09
N PRO A 43 -14.45 -13.92 -6.23
CA PRO A 43 -13.92 -15.21 -6.62
C PRO A 43 -14.42 -15.66 -8.00
N ARG A 44 -15.74 -15.71 -8.16
CA ARG A 44 -16.37 -16.11 -9.42
C ARG A 44 -16.08 -15.13 -10.56
N ALA A 45 -15.96 -13.84 -10.26
CA ALA A 45 -15.68 -12.82 -11.27
C ALA A 45 -14.29 -13.02 -11.89
N PHE A 46 -13.27 -13.34 -11.09
CA PHE A 46 -11.94 -13.63 -11.62
C PHE A 46 -11.83 -15.02 -12.25
N GLU A 47 -12.52 -16.02 -11.73
CA GLU A 47 -12.57 -17.37 -12.29
C GLU A 47 -13.33 -17.45 -13.64
N SER A 48 -14.19 -16.45 -13.94
CA SER A 48 -14.98 -16.43 -15.18
C SER A 48 -14.25 -15.83 -16.39
N PHE A 49 -13.04 -15.32 -16.23
CA PHE A 49 -12.29 -14.82 -17.36
C PHE A 49 -11.78 -15.96 -18.24
N ASP A 50 -12.06 -15.87 -19.53
CA ASP A 50 -11.46 -16.75 -20.51
C ASP A 50 -10.04 -16.25 -20.83
N LEU A 51 -9.06 -17.00 -20.35
CA LEU A 51 -7.63 -16.78 -20.56
C LEU A 51 -6.99 -17.88 -21.40
N SER A 52 -7.79 -18.69 -22.08
CA SER A 52 -7.34 -19.85 -22.87
C SER A 52 -6.41 -19.48 -24.04
N ALA A 53 -6.47 -18.25 -24.52
CA ALA A 53 -5.62 -17.75 -25.60
C ALA A 53 -4.22 -17.32 -25.18
N TYR A 54 -3.88 -17.40 -23.86
CA TYR A 54 -2.61 -16.88 -23.35
C TYR A 54 -1.73 -18.00 -22.79
N ASP A 55 -0.47 -18.01 -23.21
CA ASP A 55 0.57 -18.89 -22.67
C ASP A 55 1.21 -18.34 -21.40
N LEU A 56 1.14 -17.01 -21.23
CA LEU A 56 1.64 -16.29 -20.06
C LEU A 56 0.57 -15.34 -19.52
N VAL A 57 0.29 -15.45 -18.24
CA VAL A 57 -0.59 -14.54 -17.50
C VAL A 57 0.19 -13.92 -16.37
N VAL A 58 0.24 -12.58 -16.32
CA VAL A 58 0.78 -11.84 -15.19
C VAL A 58 -0.39 -11.17 -14.47
N SER A 59 -0.54 -11.45 -13.18
CA SER A 59 -1.57 -10.83 -12.35
C SER A 59 -0.97 -10.00 -11.22
N SER A 60 -1.63 -8.88 -10.85
CA SER A 60 -1.31 -8.10 -9.65
C SER A 60 -2.48 -8.18 -8.69
N THR A 61 -2.22 -8.55 -7.45
CA THR A 61 -3.30 -8.84 -6.49
C THR A 61 -3.09 -8.22 -5.11
N THR A 62 -4.19 -7.72 -4.56
CA THR A 62 -4.35 -7.47 -3.11
C THR A 62 -5.30 -8.49 -2.47
N ALA A 63 -6.05 -9.24 -3.31
CA ALA A 63 -6.99 -10.25 -2.86
C ALA A 63 -7.30 -11.31 -3.94
N TRP A 64 -7.96 -10.94 -5.04
CA TRP A 64 -8.75 -11.84 -5.87
C TRP A 64 -8.07 -12.30 -7.17
N ALA A 65 -7.24 -11.44 -7.79
CA ALA A 65 -6.70 -11.66 -9.13
C ALA A 65 -5.80 -12.91 -9.25
N LYS A 66 -5.20 -13.38 -8.16
CA LYS A 66 -4.46 -14.66 -8.13
C LYS A 66 -5.34 -15.88 -8.42
N GLY A 67 -6.68 -15.70 -8.32
CA GLY A 67 -7.65 -16.76 -8.51
C GLY A 67 -8.11 -16.96 -9.96
N VAL A 68 -7.52 -16.27 -10.94
CA VAL A 68 -7.79 -16.57 -12.36
C VAL A 68 -7.42 -18.01 -12.69
N ILE A 69 -8.15 -18.57 -13.67
CA ILE A 69 -7.91 -19.93 -14.17
C ILE A 69 -7.20 -19.79 -15.51
N VAL A 70 -6.05 -20.43 -15.61
CA VAL A 70 -5.24 -20.51 -16.83
C VAL A 70 -5.21 -21.96 -17.33
N ARG A 71 -4.79 -22.18 -18.58
CA ARG A 71 -4.55 -23.54 -19.10
C ARG A 71 -3.47 -24.24 -18.28
N PRO A 72 -3.46 -25.58 -18.23
CA PRO A 72 -2.45 -26.34 -17.47
C PRO A 72 -1.01 -26.11 -17.92
N ASP A 73 -0.80 -25.81 -19.20
CA ASP A 73 0.48 -25.54 -19.85
C ASP A 73 0.88 -24.06 -19.87
N ALA A 74 -0.02 -23.17 -19.43
CA ALA A 74 0.25 -21.74 -19.35
C ALA A 74 0.94 -21.36 -18.04
N VAL A 75 1.85 -20.41 -18.11
CA VAL A 75 2.55 -19.86 -16.95
C VAL A 75 1.72 -18.72 -16.33
N HIS A 76 1.51 -18.78 -15.02
CA HIS A 76 0.87 -17.70 -14.26
C HIS A 76 1.84 -17.13 -13.22
N VAL A 77 2.33 -15.92 -13.44
CA VAL A 77 3.12 -15.16 -12.48
C VAL A 77 2.21 -14.17 -11.75
N CYS A 78 2.15 -14.28 -10.43
CA CYS A 78 1.27 -13.42 -9.61
C CYS A 78 2.07 -12.50 -8.71
N TYR A 79 1.97 -11.20 -8.95
CA TYR A 79 2.53 -10.16 -8.08
C TYR A 79 1.59 -9.88 -6.93
N VAL A 80 2.04 -10.18 -5.71
CA VAL A 80 1.26 -10.10 -4.47
C VAL A 80 1.60 -8.81 -3.73
N ASN A 81 0.69 -7.84 -3.75
CA ASN A 81 0.84 -6.60 -3.00
C ASN A 81 0.57 -6.80 -1.51
N THR A 82 -0.33 -7.72 -1.18
CA THR A 82 -0.61 -8.20 0.18
C THR A 82 -1.41 -9.49 0.10
N VAL A 83 -1.44 -10.25 1.19
CA VAL A 83 -2.46 -11.30 1.39
C VAL A 83 -3.81 -10.66 1.71
N SER A 84 -4.92 -11.38 1.59
CA SER A 84 -6.27 -10.85 1.82
C SER A 84 -6.49 -10.46 3.29
N ARG A 85 -5.98 -9.30 3.72
CA ARG A 85 -5.98 -8.85 5.13
C ARG A 85 -7.37 -8.80 5.76
N PHE A 86 -8.40 -8.45 4.98
CA PHE A 86 -9.80 -8.44 5.47
C PHE A 86 -10.33 -9.84 5.82
N VAL A 87 -9.64 -10.89 5.39
CA VAL A 87 -9.96 -12.29 5.68
C VAL A 87 -9.09 -12.81 6.82
N PHE A 88 -7.77 -12.59 6.75
CA PHE A 88 -6.80 -13.18 7.68
C PHE A 88 -6.47 -12.30 8.88
N ASP A 89 -6.70 -10.99 8.77
CA ASP A 89 -6.38 -9.98 9.79
C ASP A 89 -7.55 -9.00 9.94
N ALA A 90 -8.78 -9.54 9.92
CA ALA A 90 -10.00 -8.75 9.86
C ALA A 90 -10.13 -7.77 11.04
N GLU A 91 -9.76 -8.18 12.25
CA GLU A 91 -9.86 -7.36 13.47
C GLU A 91 -8.97 -6.11 13.37
N ARG A 92 -7.73 -6.27 12.91
CA ARG A 92 -6.81 -5.14 12.70
C ARG A 92 -7.22 -4.26 11.51
N TYR A 93 -7.68 -4.89 10.42
CA TYR A 93 -7.95 -4.18 9.16
C TYR A 93 -9.25 -3.37 9.21
N VAL A 94 -10.28 -3.87 9.89
CA VAL A 94 -11.63 -3.25 9.96
C VAL A 94 -11.81 -2.40 11.22
N GLY A 95 -10.83 -2.39 12.13
CA GLY A 95 -10.83 -1.51 13.30
C GLY A 95 -11.96 -1.79 14.29
N GLY A 96 -12.21 -3.05 14.61
CA GLY A 96 -13.18 -3.42 15.65
C GLY A 96 -14.66 -3.23 15.27
N PHE A 97 -14.98 -2.81 14.05
CA PHE A 97 -16.31 -3.04 13.48
C PHE A 97 -16.45 -4.55 13.28
N GLY A 98 -16.74 -5.25 14.38
CA GLY A 98 -16.85 -6.67 14.42
C GLY A 98 -17.73 -7.15 13.28
N ALA A 99 -17.14 -7.90 12.36
CA ALA A 99 -17.94 -8.71 11.46
C ALA A 99 -18.82 -9.54 12.37
N GLY A 100 -20.10 -9.18 12.49
CA GLY A 100 -21.03 -9.82 13.41
C GLY A 100 -20.96 -11.32 13.19
N VAL A 101 -21.31 -12.12 14.17
CA VAL A 101 -21.25 -13.59 14.12
C VAL A 101 -21.77 -14.15 12.79
N LEU A 102 -22.73 -13.47 12.16
CA LEU A 102 -23.33 -13.80 10.88
C LEU A 102 -22.38 -13.72 9.67
N VAL A 103 -21.33 -12.92 9.73
CA VAL A 103 -20.35 -12.75 8.61
C VAL A 103 -19.20 -13.76 8.70
N ARG A 104 -18.96 -14.34 9.87
CA ARG A 104 -17.86 -15.31 10.08
C ARG A 104 -17.88 -16.52 9.14
N PRO A 105 -19.03 -17.18 8.87
CA PRO A 105 -19.06 -18.29 7.90
C PRO A 105 -18.65 -17.88 6.49
N LEU A 106 -19.06 -16.69 6.06
CA LEU A 106 -18.68 -16.13 4.77
C LEU A 106 -17.17 -15.86 4.71
N LEU A 107 -16.60 -15.21 5.72
CA LEU A 107 -15.16 -14.96 5.79
C LEU A 107 -14.36 -16.26 5.78
N ARG A 108 -14.82 -17.30 6.47
CA ARG A 108 -14.19 -18.64 6.43
C ARG A 108 -14.20 -19.25 5.02
N ARG A 109 -15.33 -19.13 4.29
CA ARG A 109 -15.42 -19.59 2.90
C ARG A 109 -14.49 -18.83 1.98
N LEU A 110 -14.41 -17.50 2.14
CA LEU A 110 -13.50 -16.65 1.39
C LEU A 110 -12.04 -16.97 1.72
N ALA A 111 -11.71 -17.23 3.01
CA ALA A 111 -10.38 -17.67 3.41
C ALA A 111 -9.98 -19.00 2.74
N ALA A 112 -10.86 -19.97 2.78
CA ALA A 112 -10.62 -21.28 2.16
C ALA A 112 -10.46 -21.16 0.64
N TRP A 113 -11.25 -20.31 -0.01
CA TRP A 113 -11.08 -20.01 -1.44
C TRP A 113 -9.73 -19.31 -1.69
N ASP A 114 -9.39 -18.33 -0.88
CA ASP A 114 -8.18 -17.52 -1.03
C ASP A 114 -6.90 -18.37 -0.96
N VAL A 115 -6.86 -19.32 0.00
CA VAL A 115 -5.75 -20.28 0.12
C VAL A 115 -5.67 -21.20 -1.10
N ARG A 116 -6.81 -21.74 -1.58
CA ARG A 116 -6.82 -22.58 -2.79
C ARG A 116 -6.42 -21.80 -4.03
N ALA A 117 -6.92 -20.58 -4.18
CA ALA A 117 -6.58 -19.69 -5.30
C ALA A 117 -5.09 -19.36 -5.34
N ALA A 118 -4.46 -19.20 -4.17
CA ALA A 118 -3.02 -18.95 -4.06
C ALA A 118 -2.14 -20.14 -4.50
N GLN A 119 -2.71 -21.34 -4.69
CA GLN A 119 -1.99 -22.50 -5.23
C GLN A 119 -1.93 -22.51 -6.76
N ARG A 120 -2.78 -21.71 -7.45
CA ARG A 120 -2.89 -21.69 -8.91
C ARG A 120 -1.69 -21.07 -9.64
N PRO A 121 -1.17 -19.90 -9.18
CA PRO A 121 -0.02 -19.30 -9.87
C PRO A 121 1.19 -20.24 -9.90
N THR A 122 1.85 -20.33 -11.05
CA THR A 122 3.12 -21.02 -11.21
C THR A 122 4.16 -20.41 -10.27
N ARG A 123 4.19 -19.07 -10.22
CA ARG A 123 5.13 -18.32 -9.39
C ARG A 123 4.45 -17.16 -8.65
N LEU A 124 4.79 -17.00 -7.38
CA LEU A 124 4.37 -15.85 -6.56
C LEU A 124 5.53 -14.89 -6.41
N VAL A 125 5.25 -13.59 -6.55
CA VAL A 125 6.22 -12.51 -6.39
C VAL A 125 5.64 -11.50 -5.41
N ALA A 126 6.25 -11.35 -4.25
CA ALA A 126 5.79 -10.43 -3.20
C ALA A 126 6.48 -9.06 -3.33
N ASN A 127 5.79 -7.98 -2.99
CA ASN A 127 6.36 -6.64 -3.02
C ASN A 127 7.36 -6.36 -1.88
N SER A 128 7.46 -7.25 -0.90
CA SER A 128 8.36 -7.10 0.25
C SER A 128 8.62 -8.46 0.91
N ARG A 129 9.69 -8.55 1.70
CA ARG A 129 9.95 -9.72 2.56
C ARG A 129 8.83 -9.90 3.58
N ASN A 130 8.26 -8.79 4.08
CA ASN A 130 7.12 -8.81 4.96
C ASN A 130 5.91 -9.51 4.31
N VAL A 131 5.58 -9.19 3.05
CA VAL A 131 4.50 -9.86 2.32
C VAL A 131 4.88 -11.30 1.96
N ALA A 132 6.13 -11.58 1.60
CA ALA A 132 6.59 -12.95 1.36
C ALA A 132 6.44 -13.83 2.61
N ALA A 133 6.77 -13.31 3.79
CA ALA A 133 6.55 -14.01 5.06
C ALA A 133 5.05 -14.28 5.32
N ARG A 134 4.17 -13.35 4.96
CA ARG A 134 2.71 -13.57 5.06
C ARG A 134 2.21 -14.59 4.05
N VAL A 135 2.75 -14.59 2.82
CA VAL A 135 2.46 -15.62 1.81
C VAL A 135 2.84 -17.00 2.35
N ARG A 136 4.04 -17.15 2.90
CA ARG A 136 4.48 -18.40 3.52
C ARG A 136 3.56 -18.82 4.67
N ARG A 137 3.22 -17.88 5.56
CA ARG A 137 2.36 -18.14 6.73
C ARG A 137 0.96 -18.61 6.36
N TRP A 138 0.31 -17.94 5.39
CA TRP A 138 -1.11 -18.12 5.12
C TRP A 138 -1.40 -19.05 3.94
N TYR A 139 -0.48 -19.11 2.95
CA TYR A 139 -0.65 -19.92 1.74
C TYR A 139 0.26 -21.15 1.73
N GLY A 140 1.23 -21.25 2.64
CA GLY A 140 2.20 -22.34 2.68
C GLY A 140 3.11 -22.37 1.44
N ARG A 141 3.30 -21.22 0.79
CA ARG A 141 4.12 -21.09 -0.43
C ARG A 141 5.24 -20.07 -0.25
N ASP A 142 6.33 -20.29 -0.94
CA ASP A 142 7.37 -19.27 -1.10
C ASP A 142 6.99 -18.25 -2.18
N ALA A 143 7.57 -17.05 -2.06
CA ALA A 143 7.44 -15.99 -3.04
C ALA A 143 8.81 -15.30 -3.23
N ASP A 144 9.14 -14.97 -4.48
CA ASP A 144 10.24 -14.05 -4.76
C ASP A 144 9.92 -12.66 -4.24
N VAL A 145 10.94 -11.87 -3.96
CA VAL A 145 10.74 -10.49 -3.52
C VAL A 145 11.14 -9.52 -4.62
N LEU A 146 10.17 -8.73 -5.06
CA LEU A 146 10.37 -7.65 -6.00
C LEU A 146 9.69 -6.38 -5.45
N PRO A 147 10.43 -5.40 -4.92
CA PRO A 147 9.90 -4.17 -4.37
C PRO A 147 9.04 -3.40 -5.37
N CYS A 148 7.98 -2.71 -4.87
CA CYS A 148 7.15 -1.84 -5.70
C CYS A 148 7.99 -0.72 -6.32
N PRO A 149 7.72 -0.33 -7.58
CA PRO A 149 8.40 0.80 -8.20
C PRO A 149 7.87 2.13 -7.64
N VAL A 150 8.75 3.13 -7.64
CA VAL A 150 8.44 4.54 -7.37
C VAL A 150 8.87 5.37 -8.56
N ASP A 151 7.95 6.15 -9.11
CA ASP A 151 8.24 7.13 -10.15
C ASP A 151 8.88 8.38 -9.52
N VAL A 152 10.21 8.35 -9.41
CA VAL A 152 11.00 9.38 -8.71
C VAL A 152 10.88 10.73 -9.39
N ASP A 153 10.64 10.77 -10.71
CA ASP A 153 10.56 12.01 -11.48
C ASP A 153 9.25 12.78 -11.24
N ARG A 154 8.25 12.14 -10.66
CA ARG A 154 7.02 12.79 -10.19
C ARG A 154 7.21 13.63 -8.93
N PHE A 155 8.35 13.51 -8.25
CA PHE A 155 8.66 14.21 -7.02
C PHE A 155 9.77 15.22 -7.26
N THR A 156 9.47 16.50 -7.00
CA THR A 156 10.46 17.56 -6.97
C THR A 156 11.02 17.70 -5.58
N GLN A 157 12.34 17.89 -5.50
CA GLN A 157 12.97 18.19 -4.23
C GLN A 157 12.43 19.51 -3.69
N GLY A 158 11.82 19.48 -2.50
CA GLY A 158 11.34 20.68 -1.83
C GLY A 158 12.42 21.39 -1.04
N ALA A 159 12.14 22.62 -0.62
CA ALA A 159 13.06 23.44 0.17
C ALA A 159 13.21 22.95 1.63
N GLY A 160 12.23 22.21 2.16
CA GLY A 160 12.23 21.75 3.54
C GLY A 160 12.09 22.87 4.58
N ASN A 161 11.52 23.98 4.16
CA ASN A 161 11.41 25.18 4.99
C ASN A 161 10.19 25.16 5.92
N GLY A 162 9.31 24.16 5.80
CA GLY A 162 8.15 24.03 6.67
C GLY A 162 8.54 23.62 8.09
N ASP A 163 7.81 24.13 9.07
CA ASP A 163 7.99 23.82 10.48
C ASP A 163 7.16 22.59 10.94
N TYR A 164 6.62 21.80 9.98
CA TYR A 164 5.64 20.73 10.22
C TYR A 164 6.15 19.35 9.82
N TYR A 165 5.49 18.34 10.39
CA TYR A 165 5.57 16.94 9.94
C TYR A 165 4.37 16.61 9.06
N VAL A 166 4.50 15.62 8.16
CA VAL A 166 3.42 15.25 7.24
C VAL A 166 3.08 13.76 7.31
N VAL A 167 1.78 13.47 7.28
CA VAL A 167 1.25 12.13 7.01
C VAL A 167 0.50 12.17 5.68
N VAL A 168 0.90 11.32 4.75
CA VAL A 168 0.19 11.09 3.48
C VAL A 168 -0.39 9.68 3.51
N SER A 169 -1.73 9.56 3.64
CA SER A 169 -2.34 8.22 3.78
C SER A 169 -3.83 8.24 3.52
N ARG A 170 -4.38 7.09 3.13
CA ARG A 170 -5.83 6.86 3.29
C ARG A 170 -6.15 6.82 4.79
N LEU A 171 -7.20 7.52 5.20
CA LEU A 171 -7.59 7.61 6.60
C LEU A 171 -8.36 6.35 7.02
N LEU A 172 -7.59 5.31 7.39
CA LEU A 172 -8.08 4.02 7.85
C LEU A 172 -7.52 3.72 9.25
N PRO A 173 -8.24 3.03 10.14
CA PRO A 173 -7.81 2.81 11.52
C PRO A 173 -6.42 2.16 11.65
N TYR A 174 -6.11 1.16 10.81
CA TYR A 174 -4.83 0.46 10.87
C TYR A 174 -3.61 1.31 10.44
N LYS A 175 -3.85 2.45 9.78
CA LYS A 175 -2.79 3.41 9.42
C LYS A 175 -2.29 4.22 10.61
N ARG A 176 -2.98 4.15 11.76
CA ARG A 176 -2.57 4.73 13.03
C ARG A 176 -2.26 6.23 12.99
N ILE A 177 -3.03 6.99 12.21
CA ILE A 177 -2.86 8.46 12.14
C ILE A 177 -3.19 9.10 13.51
N ASP A 178 -4.04 8.46 14.32
CA ASP A 178 -4.28 8.80 15.72
C ASP A 178 -2.98 8.91 16.53
N LEU A 179 -2.04 7.99 16.29
CA LEU A 179 -0.73 7.98 16.93
C LEU A 179 0.10 9.22 16.56
N ALA A 180 0.12 9.57 15.25
CA ALA A 180 0.84 10.75 14.79
C ALA A 180 0.25 12.05 15.37
N ILE A 181 -1.09 12.17 15.40
CA ILE A 181 -1.78 13.33 15.98
C ILE A 181 -1.38 13.50 17.46
N ALA A 182 -1.48 12.43 18.24
CA ALA A 182 -1.16 12.46 19.68
C ALA A 182 0.33 12.74 19.92
N ALA A 183 1.22 12.14 19.14
CA ALA A 183 2.66 12.33 19.26
C ALA A 183 3.10 13.76 18.91
N CYS A 184 2.59 14.32 17.81
CA CYS A 184 2.89 15.71 17.43
C CYS A 184 2.33 16.71 18.46
N ALA A 185 1.16 16.45 19.04
CA ALA A 185 0.62 17.25 20.12
C ALA A 185 1.51 17.21 21.37
N LEU A 186 1.98 16.04 21.78
CA LEU A 186 2.93 15.84 22.88
C LEU A 186 4.29 16.50 22.61
N ALA A 187 4.74 16.49 21.37
CA ALA A 187 5.99 17.13 20.97
C ALA A 187 5.85 18.65 20.75
N GLY A 188 4.62 19.19 20.72
CA GLY A 188 4.35 20.62 20.49
C GLY A 188 4.61 21.08 19.06
N VAL A 189 4.57 20.18 18.07
CA VAL A 189 4.89 20.46 16.66
C VAL A 189 3.65 20.37 15.77
N PRO A 190 3.60 21.12 14.64
CA PRO A 190 2.52 21.01 13.67
C PRO A 190 2.55 19.67 12.91
N LEU A 191 1.34 19.16 12.62
CA LEU A 191 1.13 18.00 11.78
C LEU A 191 0.20 18.35 10.60
N HIS A 192 0.63 18.05 9.40
CA HIS A 192 -0.22 18.09 8.20
C HIS A 192 -0.65 16.68 7.82
N VAL A 193 -1.95 16.48 7.60
CA VAL A 193 -2.52 15.18 7.20
C VAL A 193 -3.16 15.33 5.83
N ALA A 194 -2.59 14.69 4.82
CA ALA A 194 -3.10 14.63 3.46
C ALA A 194 -3.70 13.26 3.18
N GLY A 195 -4.95 13.24 2.73
CA GLY A 195 -5.71 12.05 2.39
C GLY A 195 -7.14 12.09 2.92
N ALA A 196 -7.92 11.11 2.49
CA ALA A 196 -9.32 10.93 2.88
C ALA A 196 -9.59 9.48 3.28
N GLY A 197 -10.68 9.26 4.02
CA GLY A 197 -11.09 7.91 4.38
C GLY A 197 -12.15 7.86 5.48
N PRO A 198 -12.67 6.67 5.77
CA PRO A 198 -13.78 6.51 6.72
C PRO A 198 -13.45 6.92 8.17
N ASP A 199 -12.17 6.97 8.53
CA ASP A 199 -11.72 7.35 9.86
C ASP A 199 -11.57 8.87 10.07
N GLU A 200 -11.80 9.67 9.03
CA GLU A 200 -11.55 11.12 9.03
C GLU A 200 -12.29 11.85 10.15
N ARG A 201 -13.58 11.52 10.37
CA ARG A 201 -14.40 12.15 11.42
C ARG A 201 -13.82 11.92 12.82
N ARG A 202 -13.39 10.69 13.11
CA ARG A 202 -12.76 10.34 14.40
C ARG A 202 -11.44 11.08 14.58
N LEU A 203 -10.59 11.07 13.53
CA LEU A 203 -9.29 11.73 13.57
C LEU A 203 -9.40 13.23 13.73
N LYS A 204 -10.33 13.90 13.04
CA LYS A 204 -10.62 15.34 13.23
C LYS A 204 -11.11 15.65 14.64
N HIS A 205 -11.86 14.74 15.28
CA HIS A 205 -12.25 14.91 16.68
C HIS A 205 -11.05 14.81 17.62
N LEU A 206 -10.16 13.83 17.42
CA LEU A 206 -8.93 13.67 18.22
C LEU A 206 -7.96 14.85 18.05
N ALA A 207 -7.95 15.48 16.88
CA ALA A 207 -7.07 16.60 16.59
C ALA A 207 -7.53 17.95 17.20
N ARG A 208 -8.70 18.02 17.84
CA ARG A 208 -9.17 19.25 18.48
C ARG A 208 -8.19 19.75 19.54
N GLY A 209 -7.85 21.03 19.47
CA GLY A 209 -6.87 21.64 20.38
C GLY A 209 -5.42 21.31 20.09
N THR A 210 -5.13 20.60 19.00
CA THR A 210 -3.77 20.34 18.51
C THR A 210 -3.41 21.24 17.33
N ARG A 211 -2.13 21.25 16.93
CA ARG A 211 -1.64 21.95 15.72
C ARG A 211 -1.72 21.05 14.48
N THR A 212 -2.83 20.28 14.33
CA THR A 212 -3.03 19.36 13.20
C THR A 212 -3.93 19.99 12.14
N THR A 213 -3.46 20.01 10.90
CA THR A 213 -4.18 20.48 9.72
C THR A 213 -4.53 19.32 8.79
N PHE A 214 -5.81 19.18 8.41
CA PHE A 214 -6.28 18.19 7.44
C PHE A 214 -6.48 18.84 6.09
N HIS A 215 -5.83 18.33 5.05
CA HIS A 215 -5.92 18.81 3.67
C HIS A 215 -6.97 18.06 2.82
N GLY A 216 -7.51 16.93 3.36
CA GLY A 216 -8.38 16.06 2.57
C GLY A 216 -7.63 15.33 1.46
N ALA A 217 -8.34 14.87 0.46
CA ALA A 217 -7.72 14.32 -0.75
C ALA A 217 -7.07 15.46 -1.54
N VAL A 218 -5.78 15.30 -1.82
CA VAL A 218 -4.96 16.27 -2.57
C VAL A 218 -4.52 15.64 -3.89
N ASP A 219 -4.29 16.46 -4.90
CA ASP A 219 -3.64 16.04 -6.13
C ASP A 219 -2.13 15.81 -5.95
N ASP A 220 -1.48 15.33 -7.00
CA ASP A 220 -0.05 15.02 -6.96
C ASP A 220 0.82 16.26 -6.72
N ALA A 221 0.45 17.42 -7.28
CA ALA A 221 1.22 18.65 -7.12
C ALA A 221 1.16 19.16 -5.68
N ALA A 222 -0.04 19.21 -5.09
CA ALA A 222 -0.24 19.60 -3.69
C ALA A 222 0.41 18.60 -2.72
N ARG A 223 0.34 17.28 -3.02
CA ARG A 223 1.03 16.25 -2.24
C ARG A 223 2.55 16.47 -2.27
N ASN A 224 3.13 16.70 -3.45
CA ASN A 224 4.57 16.92 -3.61
C ASN A 224 5.04 18.17 -2.85
N ALA A 225 4.28 19.26 -2.91
CA ALA A 225 4.58 20.47 -2.15
C ALA A 225 4.54 20.19 -0.62
N LEU A 226 3.45 19.56 -0.13
CA LEU A 226 3.30 19.23 1.28
C LEU A 226 4.43 18.32 1.80
N VAL A 227 4.86 17.33 1.00
CA VAL A 227 5.95 16.43 1.40
C VAL A 227 7.30 17.16 1.27
N GLY A 228 7.53 17.87 0.16
CA GLY A 228 8.81 18.52 -0.11
C GLY A 228 9.17 19.63 0.89
N ASP A 229 8.19 20.31 1.46
CA ASP A 229 8.42 21.37 2.46
C ASP A 229 8.44 20.85 3.90
N ALA A 230 7.96 19.63 4.14
CA ALA A 230 7.91 19.07 5.51
C ALA A 230 9.32 18.86 6.10
N ARG A 231 9.43 18.89 7.41
CA ARG A 231 10.65 18.46 8.14
C ARG A 231 10.92 16.97 7.94
N ALA A 232 9.87 16.16 8.00
CA ALA A 232 9.89 14.73 7.69
C ALA A 232 8.46 14.22 7.44
N ALA A 233 8.36 13.11 6.72
CA ALA A 233 7.15 12.30 6.70
C ALA A 233 7.05 11.44 7.98
N ILE A 234 5.82 11.13 8.41
CA ILE A 234 5.58 10.18 9.50
C ILE A 234 4.80 8.98 8.94
N LEU A 235 5.30 7.78 9.17
CA LEU A 235 4.63 6.51 8.87
C LEU A 235 4.30 5.79 10.19
N PRO A 236 3.14 6.07 10.81
CA PRO A 236 2.88 5.64 12.17
C PRO A 236 2.34 4.22 12.30
N GLY A 237 1.89 3.62 11.20
CA GLY A 237 1.34 2.26 11.15
C GLY A 237 2.22 1.27 10.40
N GLU A 238 1.95 -0.02 10.62
CA GLU A 238 2.59 -1.11 9.88
C GLU A 238 2.07 -1.18 8.44
N GLU A 239 2.97 -1.07 7.47
CA GLU A 239 2.68 -1.17 6.04
C GLU A 239 3.16 -2.49 5.45
N ASP A 240 2.54 -2.91 4.34
CA ASP A 240 2.96 -4.09 3.61
C ASP A 240 4.31 -3.87 2.90
N PHE A 241 4.48 -2.72 2.27
CA PHE A 241 5.74 -2.29 1.63
C PHE A 241 6.20 -0.92 2.14
N GLY A 242 5.31 0.10 2.11
CA GLY A 242 5.66 1.46 2.51
C GLY A 242 6.19 2.30 1.35
N LEU A 243 5.31 2.72 0.44
CA LEU A 243 5.67 3.63 -0.65
C LEU A 243 5.99 5.05 -0.17
N VAL A 244 5.28 5.53 0.85
CA VAL A 244 5.43 6.91 1.35
C VAL A 244 6.85 7.26 1.77
N PRO A 245 7.63 6.41 2.46
CA PRO A 245 9.05 6.68 2.73
C PRO A 245 9.89 6.90 1.47
N LEU A 246 9.64 6.13 0.42
CA LEU A 246 10.37 6.27 -0.85
C LEU A 246 9.92 7.52 -1.62
N GLU A 247 8.63 7.86 -1.58
CA GLU A 247 8.10 9.10 -2.14
C GLU A 247 8.66 10.33 -1.41
N ALA A 248 8.75 10.27 -0.08
CA ALA A 248 9.39 11.31 0.73
C ALA A 248 10.89 11.43 0.40
N ALA A 249 11.59 10.31 0.30
CA ALA A 249 13.00 10.27 -0.08
C ALA A 249 13.22 10.85 -1.49
N ALA A 250 12.34 10.56 -2.46
CA ALA A 250 12.37 11.15 -3.80
C ALA A 250 12.19 12.68 -3.76
N ALA A 251 11.38 13.19 -2.82
CA ALA A 251 11.22 14.63 -2.56
C ALA A 251 12.35 15.23 -1.69
N GLY A 252 13.38 14.45 -1.36
CA GLY A 252 14.50 14.88 -0.52
C GLY A 252 14.14 15.01 0.97
N ARG A 253 13.11 14.28 1.45
CA ARG A 253 12.65 14.32 2.85
C ARG A 253 12.80 12.97 3.52
N PRO A 254 13.32 12.95 4.76
CA PRO A 254 13.42 11.73 5.55
C PRO A 254 12.04 11.30 6.11
N THR A 255 11.97 10.08 6.65
CA THR A 255 10.75 9.56 7.27
C THR A 255 11.02 9.08 8.68
N ILE A 256 10.11 9.40 9.62
CA ILE A 256 10.04 8.76 10.95
C ILE A 256 8.97 7.67 10.87
N ALA A 257 9.34 6.41 11.07
CA ALA A 257 8.43 5.29 10.88
C ALA A 257 8.36 4.34 12.08
N TYR A 258 7.21 3.68 12.22
CA TYR A 258 7.10 2.52 13.11
C TYR A 258 7.99 1.39 12.59
N ALA A 259 8.83 0.84 13.46
CA ALA A 259 9.81 -0.21 13.14
C ALA A 259 9.12 -1.57 12.88
N ALA A 260 8.23 -1.64 11.87
CA ALA A 260 7.51 -2.86 11.53
C ALA A 260 7.16 -2.90 10.03
N GLY A 261 6.95 -4.13 9.55
CA GLY A 261 6.51 -4.37 8.17
C GLY A 261 7.50 -3.87 7.13
N GLY A 262 6.97 -3.39 6.02
CA GLY A 262 7.75 -2.94 4.87
C GLY A 262 8.57 -1.67 5.10
N ALA A 263 8.28 -0.88 6.15
CA ALA A 263 9.11 0.27 6.52
C ALA A 263 10.58 -0.14 6.78
N LEU A 264 10.80 -1.35 7.32
CA LEU A 264 12.14 -1.91 7.55
C LEU A 264 12.90 -2.25 6.25
N GLU A 265 12.22 -2.22 5.11
CA GLU A 265 12.78 -2.52 3.79
C GLU A 265 12.94 -1.26 2.91
N THR A 266 12.16 -0.21 3.21
CA THR A 266 12.13 1.03 2.43
C THR A 266 12.88 2.18 3.09
N ILE A 267 13.24 2.05 4.37
CA ILE A 267 14.00 3.05 5.12
C ILE A 267 15.36 2.45 5.52
N ALA A 268 16.43 3.13 5.17
CA ALA A 268 17.75 2.88 5.73
C ALA A 268 17.91 3.72 7.01
N ASP A 269 17.91 3.05 8.17
CA ASP A 269 17.95 3.70 9.49
C ASP A 269 19.17 4.63 9.63
N GLY A 270 18.90 5.86 10.07
CA GLY A 270 19.93 6.91 10.19
C GLY A 270 20.39 7.53 8.86
N ALA A 271 20.05 6.94 7.71
CA ALA A 271 20.42 7.44 6.39
C ALA A 271 19.24 8.04 5.60
N THR A 272 18.07 7.40 5.63
CA THR A 272 16.88 7.91 4.93
C THR A 272 15.69 8.16 5.87
N GLY A 273 15.86 7.86 7.16
CA GLY A 273 14.85 8.10 8.18
C GLY A 273 15.27 7.54 9.52
N ALA A 274 14.34 7.56 10.45
CA ALA A 274 14.50 7.03 11.80
C ALA A 274 13.30 6.17 12.19
N PHE A 275 13.51 5.26 13.15
CA PHE A 275 12.46 4.38 13.63
C PHE A 275 12.08 4.68 15.09
N PHE A 276 10.79 4.58 15.39
CA PHE A 276 10.30 4.35 16.75
C PHE A 276 9.81 2.89 16.87
N ARG A 277 10.01 2.29 18.06
CA ARG A 277 9.89 0.83 18.19
C ARG A 277 8.58 0.34 18.78
N GLU A 278 7.89 1.20 19.52
CA GLU A 278 6.61 0.86 20.14
C GLU A 278 5.49 1.71 19.56
N PRO A 279 4.30 1.15 19.24
CA PRO A 279 3.18 1.89 18.66
C PRO A 279 2.47 2.71 19.74
N ASP A 280 3.22 3.56 20.42
CA ASP A 280 2.81 4.46 21.51
C ASP A 280 3.10 5.93 21.16
N PRO A 281 2.17 6.89 21.49
CA PRO A 281 2.37 8.30 21.18
C PRO A 281 3.62 8.91 21.81
N ARG A 282 4.03 8.47 23.00
CA ARG A 282 5.20 9.01 23.70
C ARG A 282 6.49 8.62 22.99
N THR A 283 6.63 7.35 22.60
CA THR A 283 7.80 6.88 21.85
C THR A 283 7.96 7.60 20.52
N LEU A 284 6.86 7.85 19.79
CA LEU A 284 6.91 8.65 18.56
C LEU A 284 7.21 10.13 18.88
N ALA A 285 6.64 10.70 19.95
CA ALA A 285 6.96 12.08 20.35
C ALA A 285 8.43 12.24 20.73
N ASP A 286 9.03 11.28 21.40
CA ASP A 286 10.45 11.28 21.74
C ASP A 286 11.33 11.16 20.49
N ALA A 287 10.93 10.30 19.54
CA ALA A 287 11.59 10.23 18.23
C ALA A 287 11.51 11.58 17.47
N ILE A 288 10.35 12.25 17.50
CA ILE A 288 10.16 13.58 16.89
C ILE A 288 11.04 14.65 17.56
N ARG A 289 11.15 14.66 18.89
CA ARG A 289 11.99 15.62 19.64
C ARG A 289 13.49 15.42 19.37
N ALA A 290 13.91 14.16 19.25
CA ALA A 290 15.28 13.79 18.95
C ALA A 290 15.65 13.96 17.47
N PHE A 291 14.65 14.18 16.61
CA PHE A 291 14.83 14.19 15.18
C PHE A 291 15.41 15.51 14.67
N ASP A 292 16.57 15.42 14.05
CA ASP A 292 17.23 16.55 13.37
C ASP A 292 17.22 16.32 11.84
N PRO A 293 16.35 17.01 11.08
CA PRO A 293 16.30 16.87 9.63
C PRO A 293 17.60 17.27 8.91
N ALA A 294 18.44 18.13 9.52
CA ALA A 294 19.70 18.56 8.91
C ALA A 294 20.73 17.42 8.81
N ARG A 295 20.54 16.33 9.52
CA ARG A 295 21.39 15.14 9.41
C ARG A 295 21.16 14.30 8.14
N TYR A 296 20.10 14.59 7.40
CA TYR A 296 19.70 13.84 6.22
C TYR A 296 19.98 14.64 4.94
N ASP A 297 20.92 14.15 4.15
CA ASP A 297 21.29 14.75 2.87
C ASP A 297 20.20 14.46 1.82
N PRO A 298 19.54 15.50 1.26
CA PRO A 298 18.50 15.33 0.25
C PRO A 298 18.97 14.57 -1.01
N ALA A 299 20.24 14.70 -1.39
CA ALA A 299 20.79 13.98 -2.54
C ALA A 299 20.90 12.47 -2.26
N ARG A 300 21.32 12.09 -1.05
CA ARG A 300 21.36 10.68 -0.63
C ARG A 300 19.96 10.08 -0.50
N LEU A 301 19.00 10.85 0.02
CA LEU A 301 17.59 10.44 0.08
C LEU A 301 17.07 10.10 -1.32
N ARG A 302 17.26 11.02 -2.27
CA ARG A 302 16.83 10.79 -3.65
C ARG A 302 17.56 9.62 -4.30
N ALA A 303 18.86 9.48 -4.11
CA ALA A 303 19.65 8.36 -4.63
C ALA A 303 19.11 7.00 -4.10
N HIS A 304 18.67 6.93 -2.85
CA HIS A 304 18.01 5.74 -2.32
C HIS A 304 16.68 5.43 -3.03
N ALA A 305 15.84 6.44 -3.28
CA ALA A 305 14.59 6.26 -4.02
C ALA A 305 14.82 5.80 -5.48
N GLU A 306 15.94 6.24 -6.12
CA GLU A 306 16.34 5.82 -7.48
C GLU A 306 16.57 4.31 -7.62
N GLU A 307 16.85 3.61 -6.52
CA GLU A 307 16.99 2.15 -6.52
C GLU A 307 15.65 1.44 -6.82
N PHE A 308 14.55 2.14 -6.65
CA PHE A 308 13.17 1.64 -6.82
C PHE A 308 12.50 2.15 -8.11
N ARG A 309 13.26 2.64 -9.10
CA ARG A 309 12.70 3.13 -10.35
C ARG A 309 11.92 2.08 -11.13
N PRO A 310 10.89 2.49 -11.90
CA PRO A 310 10.07 1.58 -12.72
C PRO A 310 10.88 0.74 -13.70
N GLU A 311 11.96 1.26 -14.27
CA GLU A 311 12.81 0.56 -15.23
C GLU A 311 13.48 -0.66 -14.59
N ARG A 312 13.96 -0.50 -13.35
CA ARG A 312 14.57 -1.60 -12.57
C ARG A 312 13.53 -2.67 -12.20
N PHE A 313 12.32 -2.23 -11.82
CA PHE A 313 11.21 -3.13 -11.54
C PHE A 313 10.86 -3.96 -12.77
N VAL A 314 10.68 -3.31 -13.94
CA VAL A 314 10.32 -3.99 -15.19
C VAL A 314 11.40 -4.99 -15.61
N ALA A 315 12.69 -4.60 -15.55
CA ALA A 315 13.80 -5.50 -15.89
C ALA A 315 13.82 -6.74 -14.98
N ARG A 316 13.65 -6.57 -13.67
CA ARG A 316 13.62 -7.69 -12.72
C ARG A 316 12.37 -8.54 -12.88
N LEU A 317 11.19 -7.95 -13.14
CA LEU A 317 9.96 -8.70 -13.38
C LEU A 317 10.09 -9.55 -14.65
N ARG A 318 10.68 -9.00 -15.73
CA ARG A 318 10.95 -9.76 -16.96
C ARG A 318 11.87 -10.94 -16.68
N ALA A 319 12.98 -10.73 -15.97
CA ALA A 319 13.89 -11.82 -15.60
C ALA A 319 13.20 -12.93 -14.79
N ILE A 320 12.27 -12.58 -13.88
CA ILE A 320 11.47 -13.55 -13.14
C ILE A 320 10.54 -14.31 -14.07
N VAL A 321 9.87 -13.64 -15.01
CA VAL A 321 8.97 -14.25 -15.99
C VAL A 321 9.77 -15.20 -16.91
N ASP A 322 10.86 -14.72 -17.48
CA ASP A 322 11.70 -15.51 -18.40
C ASP A 322 12.25 -16.76 -17.70
N GLY A 323 12.72 -16.64 -16.46
CA GLY A 323 13.18 -17.78 -15.65
C GLY A 323 12.04 -18.71 -15.15
N THR A 324 10.78 -18.39 -15.42
CA THR A 324 9.64 -19.25 -15.11
C THR A 324 9.12 -19.98 -16.35
N THR A 325 9.35 -19.41 -17.52
CA THR A 325 8.93 -19.96 -18.83
C THR A 325 9.99 -20.87 -19.46
N ALA A 326 11.23 -20.81 -18.97
CA ALA A 326 12.33 -21.71 -19.36
C ALA A 326 12.26 -23.04 -18.60
#